data_88f3a644e6ed9d37f6d02d7d94e7a589
#
_entry.id   88f3a644e6ed9d37f6d02d7d94e7a589
#
_cell.length_a   1.000
_cell.length_b   1.000
_cell.length_c   1.000
_cell.angle_alpha   90.00
_cell.angle_beta   90.00
_cell.angle_gamma   90.00
#
_symmetry.space_group_name_H-M   'P 1'
#
loop_
_entity.id
_entity.type
_entity.pdbx_description
1 polymer ?
#
loop_
_entity_poly.entity_id
_entity_poly.type
_entity_poly.pdbx_seq_one_letter_code
_entity_poly.pdbx_strand_id
1 'polypeptide(L)'
;GKLLEFNMTEITIPGRSTDTVRFSPFIYHTYKNKWEAGSKTPPLYKVMLFTRRNGVYKEYMPLKIGFGKTELVDGRIMRLGKELKPVKAGYNAAADRKTTLAELKALKAKGKNTICPDYPQPAWFYELCDSLGLYVIDRANINAPERSGDRTVGGTPSNDPRLVGDYLERVKAMYYRSRNFTCVIAYSLGGPSGNGYNMYKAYQWLKSVE
;
A
#
# COMPACT_ATOMS: atom_id res chain seq x y z
N GLY A 1 1.22 20.23 17.72
CA GLY A 1 1.38 18.80 18.05
C GLY A 1 2.62 18.57 18.91
N LYS A 2 2.66 17.47 19.64
CA LYS A 2 3.84 17.10 20.44
C LYS A 2 4.84 16.39 19.52
N LEU A 3 6.13 16.77 19.60
CA LEU A 3 7.22 16.02 18.99
C LEU A 3 7.40 14.71 19.75
N LEU A 4 7.36 13.58 19.07
CA LEU A 4 7.50 12.25 19.67
C LEU A 4 8.92 11.73 19.56
N GLU A 5 9.55 11.97 18.42
CA GLU A 5 10.89 11.46 18.12
C GLU A 5 11.57 12.37 17.09
N PHE A 6 12.88 12.51 17.20
CA PHE A 6 13.72 13.24 16.26
C PHE A 6 15.04 12.50 16.07
N ASN A 7 15.38 12.19 14.83
CA ASN A 7 16.63 11.55 14.46
C ASN A 7 17.32 12.36 13.35
N MET A 8 18.62 12.43 13.44
CA MET A 8 19.46 13.10 12.44
C MET A 8 20.75 12.33 12.25
N THR A 9 21.22 12.22 11.02
CA THR A 9 22.55 11.73 10.70
C THR A 9 23.18 12.59 9.62
N GLU A 10 24.49 12.66 9.65
CA GLU A 10 25.27 13.34 8.62
C GLU A 10 25.80 12.31 7.64
N ILE A 11 25.69 12.60 6.36
CA ILE A 11 26.14 11.69 5.28
C ILE A 11 26.92 12.50 4.24
N THR A 12 27.89 11.84 3.62
CA THR A 12 28.61 12.36 2.45
C THR A 12 28.34 11.44 1.28
N ILE A 13 27.71 11.99 0.23
CA ILE A 13 27.40 11.22 -0.98
C ILE A 13 28.37 11.67 -2.09
N PRO A 14 29.22 10.78 -2.60
CA PRO A 14 30.08 11.08 -3.74
C PRO A 14 29.26 11.49 -4.97
N GLY A 15 29.86 12.30 -5.85
CA GLY A 15 29.20 12.67 -7.10
C GLY A 15 28.79 11.44 -7.93
N ARG A 16 27.61 11.48 -8.56
CA ARG A 16 27.03 10.39 -9.37
C ARG A 16 26.82 9.07 -8.61
N SER A 17 26.61 9.13 -7.29
CA SER A 17 26.28 7.96 -6.47
C SER A 17 24.97 8.17 -5.72
N THR A 18 24.45 7.07 -5.19
CA THR A 18 23.26 7.02 -4.35
C THR A 18 23.61 6.33 -3.04
N ASP A 19 23.10 6.83 -1.93
CA ASP A 19 23.23 6.20 -0.63
C ASP A 19 21.86 6.05 0.04
N THR A 20 21.77 5.15 1.03
CA THR A 20 20.53 4.87 1.76
C THR A 20 20.74 5.07 3.24
N VAL A 21 20.02 6.01 3.82
CA VAL A 21 19.98 6.23 5.27
C VAL A 21 18.81 5.47 5.88
N ARG A 22 19.06 4.75 6.97
CA ARG A 22 18.04 4.04 7.73
C ARG A 22 17.95 4.59 9.14
N PHE A 23 16.72 4.91 9.56
CA PHE A 23 16.39 5.24 10.94
C PHE A 23 15.47 4.17 11.50
N SER A 24 15.71 3.78 12.75
CA SER A 24 14.87 2.82 13.48
C SER A 24 14.37 3.46 14.78
N PRO A 25 13.51 4.48 14.70
CA PRO A 25 13.02 5.16 15.88
C PRO A 25 12.11 4.26 16.70
N PHE A 26 12.20 4.36 18.03
CA PHE A 26 11.27 3.69 18.93
C PHE A 26 10.23 4.69 19.44
N ILE A 27 8.98 4.51 19.03
CA ILE A 27 7.88 5.41 19.40
C ILE A 27 7.04 4.76 20.50
N TYR A 28 7.09 5.34 21.69
CA TYR A 28 6.36 4.85 22.85
C TYR A 28 4.84 5.08 22.75
N HIS A 29 4.07 4.19 23.36
CA HIS A 29 2.62 4.31 23.55
C HIS A 29 1.79 4.37 22.26
N THR A 30 2.29 3.87 21.15
CA THR A 30 1.53 3.78 19.88
C THR A 30 0.26 2.93 20.02
N TYR A 31 0.25 2.00 20.98
CA TYR A 31 -0.91 1.16 21.29
C TYR A 31 -2.15 1.94 21.76
N LYS A 32 -1.99 3.18 22.26
CA LYS A 32 -3.10 4.05 22.69
C LYS A 32 -3.82 4.71 21.50
N ASN A 33 -3.13 4.87 20.37
CA ASN A 33 -3.61 5.56 19.18
C ASN A 33 -3.42 4.69 17.93
N LYS A 34 -4.01 3.52 17.95
CA LYS A 34 -3.97 2.60 16.81
C LYS A 34 -4.92 3.07 15.70
N TRP A 35 -4.45 3.00 14.48
CA TRP A 35 -5.27 3.27 13.31
C TRP A 35 -6.15 2.04 12.99
N GLU A 36 -7.45 2.25 12.92
CA GLU A 36 -8.43 1.21 12.63
C GLU A 36 -9.56 1.80 11.77
N ALA A 37 -10.06 1.01 10.83
CA ALA A 37 -11.23 1.41 10.04
C ALA A 37 -12.48 1.53 10.92
N GLY A 38 -13.42 2.38 10.48
CA GLY A 38 -14.66 2.64 11.23
C GLY A 38 -14.55 3.79 12.25
N SER A 39 -13.35 4.19 12.64
CA SER A 39 -13.17 5.40 13.45
C SER A 39 -13.67 6.64 12.71
N LYS A 40 -14.26 7.61 13.43
CA LYS A 40 -14.66 8.91 12.85
C LYS A 40 -13.43 9.69 12.38
N THR A 41 -12.37 9.67 13.16
CA THR A 41 -11.08 10.32 12.88
C THR A 41 -9.97 9.33 13.24
N PRO A 42 -9.55 8.46 12.30
CA PRO A 42 -8.46 7.53 12.55
C PRO A 42 -7.17 8.31 12.87
N PRO A 43 -6.45 7.93 13.93
CA PRO A 43 -5.26 8.65 14.32
C PRO A 43 -4.13 8.43 13.31
N LEU A 44 -3.59 9.53 12.79
CA LEU A 44 -2.44 9.56 11.90
C LEU A 44 -1.36 10.43 12.50
N TYR A 45 -0.15 9.90 12.56
CA TYR A 45 1.04 10.62 12.97
C TYR A 45 1.66 11.32 11.76
N LYS A 46 2.15 12.53 11.98
CA LYS A 46 2.90 13.27 10.96
C LYS A 46 4.37 12.91 11.06
N VAL A 47 4.95 12.47 9.98
CA VAL A 47 6.39 12.28 9.82
C VAL A 47 6.89 13.35 8.86
N MET A 48 7.95 14.03 9.23
CA MET A 48 8.60 15.02 8.39
C MET A 48 10.03 14.57 8.11
N LEU A 49 10.30 14.17 6.89
CA LEU A 49 11.66 13.98 6.41
C LEU A 49 12.18 15.27 5.83
N PHE A 50 13.42 15.60 6.09
CA PHE A 50 14.06 16.78 5.51
C PHE A 50 15.53 16.55 5.26
N THR A 51 16.08 17.24 4.26
CA THR A 51 17.50 17.31 4.02
C THR A 51 18.01 18.71 4.33
N ARG A 52 19.24 18.79 4.82
CA ARG A 52 19.94 20.05 5.14
C ARG A 52 21.35 20.03 4.59
N ARG A 53 21.77 21.10 3.94
CA ARG A 53 23.14 21.27 3.44
C ARG A 53 23.68 22.62 3.91
N ASN A 54 24.84 22.61 4.54
CA ASN A 54 25.50 23.82 5.09
C ASN A 54 24.54 24.65 5.97
N GLY A 55 23.80 23.98 6.87
CA GLY A 55 22.83 24.63 7.76
C GLY A 55 21.49 25.02 7.12
N VAL A 56 21.35 24.94 5.80
CA VAL A 56 20.15 25.37 5.06
C VAL A 56 19.30 24.14 4.72
N TYR A 57 18.01 24.16 5.05
CA TYR A 57 17.04 23.16 4.65
C TYR A 57 16.81 23.22 3.14
N LYS A 58 16.85 22.06 2.48
CA LYS A 58 16.72 21.92 1.02
C LYS A 58 15.43 21.26 0.61
N GLU A 59 15.03 20.23 1.31
CA GLU A 59 13.84 19.46 0.97
C GLU A 59 13.03 19.15 2.22
N TYR A 60 11.72 19.10 2.04
CA TYR A 60 10.77 18.66 3.05
C TYR A 60 9.82 17.64 2.43
N MET A 61 9.69 16.50 3.07
CA MET A 61 8.82 15.42 2.64
C MET A 61 7.85 15.06 3.77
N PRO A 62 6.65 15.63 3.79
CA PRO A 62 5.64 15.33 4.78
C PRO A 62 4.97 13.99 4.47
N LEU A 63 4.92 13.10 5.46
CA LEU A 63 4.21 11.83 5.39
C LEU A 63 3.20 11.75 6.54
N LYS A 64 2.19 10.89 6.37
CA LYS A 64 1.26 10.52 7.43
C LYS A 64 1.28 9.02 7.57
N ILE A 65 1.42 8.54 8.79
CA ILE A 65 1.42 7.11 9.09
C ILE A 65 0.49 6.81 10.26
N GLY A 66 -0.17 5.65 10.22
CA GLY A 66 -0.90 5.11 11.35
C GLY A 66 -0.24 3.83 11.85
N PHE A 67 -0.47 3.48 13.09
CA PHE A 67 0.05 2.24 13.66
C PHE A 67 -1.06 1.20 13.73
N GLY A 68 -0.79 0.06 13.12
CA GLY A 68 -1.69 -1.09 13.16
C GLY A 68 -1.00 -2.29 12.53
N LYS A 69 -1.32 -3.48 13.03
CA LYS A 69 -0.76 -4.73 12.55
C LYS A 69 -1.87 -5.56 11.89
N THR A 70 -1.64 -6.00 10.67
CA THR A 70 -2.48 -6.98 9.97
C THR A 70 -1.72 -8.28 9.88
N GLU A 71 -2.36 -9.38 10.18
CA GLU A 71 -1.77 -10.73 10.17
C GLU A 71 -2.75 -11.71 9.56
N LEU A 72 -2.23 -12.77 8.97
CA LEU A 72 -3.02 -13.93 8.56
C LEU A 72 -2.77 -15.05 9.59
N VAL A 73 -3.81 -15.40 10.34
CA VAL A 73 -3.76 -16.46 11.35
C VAL A 73 -4.86 -17.48 11.02
N ASP A 74 -4.50 -18.73 10.81
CA ASP A 74 -5.42 -19.82 10.47
C ASP A 74 -6.39 -19.47 9.32
N GLY A 75 -5.86 -18.80 8.27
CA GLY A 75 -6.64 -18.38 7.11
C GLY A 75 -7.55 -17.17 7.34
N ARG A 76 -7.51 -16.55 8.50
CA ARG A 76 -8.30 -15.37 8.85
C ARG A 76 -7.43 -14.12 8.89
N ILE A 77 -7.96 -13.02 8.37
CA ILE A 77 -7.28 -11.73 8.48
C ILE A 77 -7.52 -11.20 9.89
N MET A 78 -6.45 -11.02 10.63
CA MET A 78 -6.46 -10.41 11.96
C MET A 78 -5.97 -8.97 11.87
N ARG A 79 -6.67 -8.05 12.49
CA ARG A 79 -6.24 -6.65 12.64
C ARG A 79 -6.17 -6.30 14.13
N LEU A 80 -4.97 -5.94 14.61
CA LEU A 80 -4.75 -5.60 16.02
C LEU A 80 -5.23 -6.70 16.99
N GLY A 81 -5.06 -7.96 16.61
CA GLY A 81 -5.47 -9.12 17.41
C GLY A 81 -6.96 -9.47 17.34
N LYS A 82 -7.75 -8.80 16.49
CA LYS A 82 -9.17 -9.11 16.27
C LYS A 82 -9.39 -9.57 14.83
N GLU A 83 -10.32 -10.50 14.63
CA GLU A 83 -10.71 -10.92 13.30
C GLU A 83 -11.30 -9.74 12.52
N LEU A 84 -10.71 -9.43 11.37
CA LEU A 84 -11.22 -8.45 10.44
C LEU A 84 -12.15 -9.13 9.43
N LYS A 85 -13.39 -8.66 9.36
CA LYS A 85 -14.37 -9.08 8.35
C LYS A 85 -14.51 -7.98 7.28
N PRO A 86 -13.84 -8.14 6.11
CA PRO A 86 -13.90 -7.14 5.05
C PRO A 86 -15.30 -7.06 4.42
N VAL A 87 -15.96 -5.91 4.53
CA VAL A 87 -17.17 -5.58 3.78
C VAL A 87 -16.75 -4.79 2.54
N LYS A 88 -16.47 -5.53 1.46
CA LYS A 88 -15.79 -5.02 0.27
C LYS A 88 -16.68 -4.15 -0.60
N ALA A 89 -16.08 -3.16 -1.27
CA ALA A 89 -16.60 -2.47 -2.43
C ALA A 89 -15.51 -2.33 -3.49
N GLY A 90 -15.83 -2.64 -4.73
CA GLY A 90 -15.00 -2.28 -5.89
C GLY A 90 -15.15 -0.78 -6.14
N TYR A 91 -14.04 -0.06 -6.25
CA TYR A 91 -14.07 1.35 -6.56
C TYR A 91 -12.70 1.82 -7.07
N ASN A 92 -12.72 2.55 -8.16
CA ASN A 92 -11.57 3.27 -8.69
C ASN A 92 -11.79 4.77 -8.48
N ALA A 93 -10.70 5.51 -8.24
CA ALA A 93 -10.79 6.95 -8.04
C ALA A 93 -11.38 7.65 -9.26
N ALA A 94 -12.29 8.58 -9.03
CA ALA A 94 -12.75 9.52 -10.04
C ALA A 94 -11.59 10.45 -10.49
N ALA A 95 -11.82 11.24 -11.54
CA ALA A 95 -10.80 12.14 -12.08
C ALA A 95 -10.32 13.19 -11.07
N ASP A 96 -11.14 13.54 -10.10
CA ASP A 96 -10.81 14.55 -9.08
C ASP A 96 -10.98 14.04 -7.65
N ARG A 97 -10.18 14.63 -6.75
CA ARG A 97 -10.13 14.28 -5.33
C ARG A 97 -11.44 14.57 -4.58
N LYS A 98 -12.18 15.61 -4.97
CA LYS A 98 -13.42 16.04 -4.29
C LYS A 98 -14.53 15.03 -4.53
N THR A 99 -14.73 14.63 -5.76
CA THR A 99 -15.70 13.60 -6.15
C THR A 99 -15.38 12.28 -5.47
N THR A 100 -14.11 11.82 -5.57
CA THR A 100 -13.66 10.59 -4.90
C THR A 100 -13.91 10.63 -3.39
N LEU A 101 -13.65 11.76 -2.73
CA LEU A 101 -13.93 11.90 -1.29
C LEU A 101 -15.41 11.73 -0.97
N ALA A 102 -16.29 12.32 -1.78
CA ALA A 102 -17.74 12.20 -1.58
C ALA A 102 -18.22 10.75 -1.76
N GLU A 103 -17.73 10.07 -2.79
CA GLU A 103 -18.08 8.68 -3.09
C GLU A 103 -17.55 7.70 -2.04
N LEU A 104 -16.31 7.86 -1.59
CA LEU A 104 -15.77 7.06 -0.50
C LEU A 104 -16.54 7.25 0.82
N LYS A 105 -16.97 8.48 1.12
CA LYS A 105 -17.85 8.74 2.27
C LYS A 105 -19.21 8.04 2.12
N ALA A 106 -19.79 8.05 0.92
CA ALA A 106 -21.05 7.36 0.64
C ALA A 106 -20.91 5.83 0.78
N LEU A 107 -19.80 5.24 0.30
CA LEU A 107 -19.51 3.82 0.49
C LEU A 107 -19.37 3.48 1.98
N LYS A 108 -18.65 4.31 2.74
CA LYS A 108 -18.52 4.14 4.19
C LYS A 108 -19.87 4.22 4.91
N ALA A 109 -20.74 5.16 4.53
CA ALA A 109 -22.09 5.30 5.08
C ALA A 109 -22.98 4.09 4.80
N LYS A 110 -22.74 3.37 3.68
CA LYS A 110 -23.38 2.09 3.35
C LYS A 110 -22.75 0.88 4.06
N GLY A 111 -21.92 1.10 5.07
CA GLY A 111 -21.27 0.04 5.86
C GLY A 111 -20.07 -0.63 5.19
N LYS A 112 -19.57 -0.09 4.08
CA LYS A 112 -18.34 -0.60 3.46
C LYS A 112 -17.13 -0.18 4.28
N ASN A 113 -16.25 -1.12 4.59
CA ASN A 113 -15.03 -0.85 5.34
C ASN A 113 -13.75 -1.13 4.54
N THR A 114 -13.88 -1.77 3.37
CA THR A 114 -12.73 -2.21 2.56
C THR A 114 -12.96 -1.87 1.09
N ILE A 115 -12.04 -1.14 0.50
CA ILE A 115 -12.06 -0.76 -0.91
C ILE A 115 -11.11 -1.66 -1.69
N CYS A 116 -11.58 -2.16 -2.84
CA CYS A 116 -10.81 -3.02 -3.73
C CYS A 116 -10.76 -2.35 -5.12
N PRO A 117 -9.75 -1.54 -5.40
CA PRO A 117 -9.58 -0.95 -6.73
C PRO A 117 -9.17 -2.03 -7.75
N ASP A 118 -9.42 -1.78 -9.03
CA ASP A 118 -9.07 -2.72 -10.11
C ASP A 118 -7.59 -2.63 -10.52
N TYR A 119 -6.94 -1.51 -10.20
CA TYR A 119 -5.52 -1.22 -10.46
C TYR A 119 -5.01 -0.16 -9.48
N PRO A 120 -3.66 0.04 -9.37
CA PRO A 120 -3.10 1.02 -8.43
C PRO A 120 -3.63 2.43 -8.69
N GLN A 121 -4.03 3.09 -7.62
CA GLN A 121 -4.64 4.40 -7.64
C GLN A 121 -3.58 5.52 -7.43
N PRO A 122 -3.92 6.80 -7.67
CA PRO A 122 -3.04 7.91 -7.32
C PRO A 122 -2.84 8.00 -5.79
N ALA A 123 -1.69 8.51 -5.34
CA ALA A 123 -1.33 8.57 -3.93
C ALA A 123 -2.39 9.22 -3.04
N TRP A 124 -3.01 10.30 -3.52
CA TRP A 124 -4.06 11.01 -2.79
C TRP A 124 -5.33 10.17 -2.51
N PHE A 125 -5.56 9.10 -3.28
CA PHE A 125 -6.64 8.15 -3.02
C PHE A 125 -6.41 7.38 -1.71
N TYR A 126 -5.19 6.86 -1.53
CA TYR A 126 -4.83 6.15 -0.29
C TYR A 126 -4.82 7.11 0.91
N GLU A 127 -4.39 8.38 0.72
CA GLU A 127 -4.50 9.41 1.76
C GLU A 127 -5.95 9.65 2.20
N LEU A 128 -6.89 9.61 1.26
CA LEU A 128 -8.31 9.71 1.57
C LEU A 128 -8.80 8.50 2.36
N CYS A 129 -8.40 7.29 1.94
CA CYS A 129 -8.73 6.06 2.65
C CYS A 129 -8.14 6.05 4.07
N ASP A 130 -6.87 6.46 4.24
CA ASP A 130 -6.22 6.65 5.53
C ASP A 130 -7.03 7.61 6.44
N SER A 131 -7.43 8.74 5.88
CA SER A 131 -8.15 9.79 6.62
C SER A 131 -9.59 9.41 6.96
N LEU A 132 -10.22 8.63 6.11
CA LEU A 132 -11.61 8.16 6.29
C LEU A 132 -11.69 6.90 7.15
N GLY A 133 -10.59 6.19 7.38
CA GLY A 133 -10.61 4.89 8.03
C GLY A 133 -11.30 3.84 7.17
N LEU A 134 -10.84 3.68 5.94
CA LEU A 134 -11.23 2.62 5.01
C LEU A 134 -10.02 1.76 4.72
N TYR A 135 -10.16 0.45 4.82
CA TYR A 135 -9.12 -0.48 4.38
C TYR A 135 -9.03 -0.51 2.85
N VAL A 136 -7.86 -0.85 2.35
CA VAL A 136 -7.62 -1.07 0.92
C VAL A 136 -6.97 -2.44 0.73
N ILE A 137 -7.51 -3.22 -0.19
CA ILE A 137 -6.83 -4.36 -0.79
C ILE A 137 -6.33 -3.87 -2.14
N ASP A 138 -5.05 -3.49 -2.20
CA ASP A 138 -4.49 -2.93 -3.41
C ASP A 138 -4.26 -4.00 -4.47
N ARG A 139 -4.28 -3.62 -5.75
CA ARG A 139 -4.21 -4.57 -6.85
C ARG A 139 -3.20 -4.14 -7.88
N ALA A 140 -2.34 -5.08 -8.29
CA ALA A 140 -1.44 -4.86 -9.41
C ALA A 140 -2.21 -4.69 -10.73
N ASN A 141 -1.70 -3.85 -11.61
CA ASN A 141 -2.28 -3.62 -12.93
C ASN A 141 -1.98 -4.80 -13.86
N ILE A 142 -2.54 -5.96 -13.53
CA ILE A 142 -2.50 -7.19 -14.31
C ILE A 142 -3.94 -7.62 -14.56
N ASN A 143 -4.32 -7.69 -15.82
CA ASN A 143 -5.61 -8.21 -16.26
C ASN A 143 -5.36 -8.89 -17.62
N ALA A 144 -5.21 -10.22 -17.61
CA ALA A 144 -4.81 -11.02 -18.75
C ALA A 144 -5.64 -12.30 -18.81
N PRO A 145 -6.95 -12.19 -19.13
CA PRO A 145 -7.86 -13.34 -19.18
C PRO A 145 -7.66 -14.23 -20.40
N GLU A 146 -6.87 -13.78 -21.38
CA GLU A 146 -6.66 -14.49 -22.64
C GLU A 146 -6.09 -15.87 -22.38
N ARG A 147 -6.71 -16.87 -23.00
CA ARG A 147 -6.32 -18.28 -22.86
C ARG A 147 -6.05 -18.71 -21.41
N SER A 148 -6.84 -18.21 -20.47
CA SER A 148 -6.63 -18.41 -19.02
C SER A 148 -6.63 -19.89 -18.61
N GLY A 149 -7.27 -20.77 -19.36
CA GLY A 149 -7.27 -22.21 -19.16
C GLY A 149 -6.07 -22.94 -19.76
N ASP A 150 -5.30 -22.31 -20.65
CA ASP A 150 -4.15 -22.93 -21.31
C ASP A 150 -2.89 -22.76 -20.42
N ARG A 151 -2.53 -23.83 -19.74
CA ARG A 151 -1.37 -23.86 -18.82
C ARG A 151 -0.06 -24.28 -19.48
N THR A 152 -0.03 -24.46 -20.79
CA THR A 152 1.22 -24.75 -21.52
C THR A 152 2.14 -23.53 -21.50
N VAL A 153 3.44 -23.73 -21.70
CA VAL A 153 4.40 -22.64 -21.82
C VAL A 153 4.05 -21.77 -23.02
N GLY A 154 3.84 -20.47 -22.81
CA GLY A 154 3.36 -19.55 -23.85
C GLY A 154 1.86 -19.63 -24.12
N GLY A 155 1.11 -20.46 -23.43
CA GLY A 155 -0.35 -20.58 -23.53
C GLY A 155 -1.06 -19.33 -23.02
N THR A 156 -1.29 -19.23 -21.70
CA THR A 156 -1.77 -17.97 -21.11
C THR A 156 -0.64 -16.95 -20.95
N PRO A 157 -0.89 -15.63 -21.03
CA PRO A 157 0.12 -14.61 -20.72
C PRO A 157 0.78 -14.79 -19.36
N SER A 158 0.05 -15.32 -18.37
CA SER A 158 0.59 -15.62 -17.02
C SER A 158 1.63 -16.75 -17.02
N ASN A 159 1.74 -17.52 -18.08
CA ASN A 159 2.73 -18.60 -18.26
C ASN A 159 3.61 -18.41 -19.51
N ASP A 160 3.70 -17.19 -20.02
CA ASP A 160 4.62 -16.83 -21.09
C ASP A 160 5.94 -16.31 -20.51
N PRO A 161 7.08 -17.01 -20.69
CA PRO A 161 8.37 -16.60 -20.15
C PRO A 161 8.83 -15.21 -20.57
N ARG A 162 8.37 -14.72 -21.73
CA ARG A 162 8.71 -13.38 -22.23
C ARG A 162 8.12 -12.26 -21.37
N LEU A 163 7.03 -12.54 -20.62
CA LEU A 163 6.28 -11.56 -19.85
C LEU A 163 6.62 -11.59 -18.34
N VAL A 164 7.54 -12.42 -17.89
CA VAL A 164 7.87 -12.52 -16.46
C VAL A 164 8.34 -11.19 -15.85
N GLY A 165 9.11 -10.42 -16.61
CA GLY A 165 9.58 -9.08 -16.21
C GLY A 165 8.41 -8.12 -16.00
N ASP A 166 7.47 -8.08 -16.92
CA ASP A 166 6.30 -7.20 -16.87
C ASP A 166 5.41 -7.50 -15.67
N TYR A 167 5.20 -8.78 -15.34
CA TYR A 167 4.43 -9.19 -14.16
C TYR A 167 5.12 -8.74 -12.88
N LEU A 168 6.43 -8.97 -12.77
CA LEU A 168 7.22 -8.55 -11.62
C LEU A 168 7.20 -7.04 -11.43
N GLU A 169 7.44 -6.27 -12.49
CA GLU A 169 7.48 -4.80 -12.41
C GLU A 169 6.11 -4.21 -12.03
N ARG A 170 5.01 -4.75 -12.52
CA ARG A 170 3.66 -4.30 -12.14
C ARG A 170 3.37 -4.55 -10.66
N VAL A 171 3.76 -5.71 -10.13
CA VAL A 171 3.58 -6.02 -8.70
C VAL A 171 4.51 -5.17 -7.82
N LYS A 172 5.77 -4.97 -8.24
CA LYS A 172 6.70 -4.07 -7.55
C LYS A 172 6.20 -2.63 -7.54
N ALA A 173 5.72 -2.13 -8.67
CA ALA A 173 5.18 -0.77 -8.78
C ALA A 173 3.98 -0.56 -7.85
N MET A 174 3.06 -1.52 -7.76
CA MET A 174 1.98 -1.49 -6.79
C MET A 174 2.52 -1.42 -5.36
N TYR A 175 3.36 -2.37 -4.98
CA TYR A 175 3.90 -2.48 -3.62
C TYR A 175 4.63 -1.20 -3.20
N TYR A 176 5.60 -0.73 -3.98
CA TYR A 176 6.38 0.46 -3.62
C TYR A 176 5.55 1.74 -3.59
N ARG A 177 4.49 1.82 -4.39
CA ARG A 177 3.55 2.94 -4.37
C ARG A 177 2.75 3.00 -3.07
N SER A 178 2.26 1.85 -2.60
CA SER A 178 1.19 1.84 -1.59
C SER A 178 1.62 1.32 -0.22
N ARG A 179 2.78 0.70 -0.07
CA ARG A 179 3.24 0.08 1.19
C ARG A 179 3.31 1.00 2.40
N ASN A 180 3.43 2.31 2.18
CA ASN A 180 3.53 3.28 3.26
C ASN A 180 2.16 3.82 3.71
N PHE A 181 1.07 3.46 3.03
CA PHE A 181 -0.27 3.86 3.44
C PHE A 181 -0.85 2.85 4.44
N THR A 182 -1.30 3.36 5.57
CA THR A 182 -1.80 2.54 6.69
C THR A 182 -3.08 1.78 6.34
N CYS A 183 -3.87 2.31 5.42
CA CYS A 183 -5.11 1.68 4.95
C CYS A 183 -4.88 0.40 4.15
N VAL A 184 -3.71 0.23 3.54
CA VAL A 184 -3.40 -0.97 2.74
C VAL A 184 -3.15 -2.14 3.69
N ILE A 185 -4.00 -3.16 3.59
CA ILE A 185 -3.98 -4.33 4.48
C ILE A 185 -3.65 -5.63 3.76
N ALA A 186 -3.72 -5.62 2.44
CA ALA A 186 -3.40 -6.77 1.61
C ALA A 186 -3.14 -6.33 0.16
N TYR A 187 -2.49 -7.19 -0.58
CA TYR A 187 -2.16 -7.00 -2.00
C TYR A 187 -2.77 -8.13 -2.84
N SER A 188 -3.35 -7.75 -3.97
CA SER A 188 -3.81 -8.67 -5.01
C SER A 188 -2.86 -8.62 -6.19
N LEU A 189 -2.43 -9.77 -6.68
CA LEU A 189 -1.50 -9.86 -7.82
C LEU A 189 -2.11 -9.40 -9.15
N GLY A 190 -3.43 -9.23 -9.21
CA GLY A 190 -4.09 -8.76 -10.42
C GLY A 190 -5.58 -9.05 -10.45
N GLY A 191 -6.21 -8.70 -11.56
CA GLY A 191 -7.58 -9.04 -11.94
C GLY A 191 -7.69 -10.42 -12.58
N PRO A 192 -8.76 -10.68 -13.35
CA PRO A 192 -8.91 -11.91 -14.12
C PRO A 192 -7.69 -12.21 -14.96
N SER A 193 -7.08 -13.36 -14.74
CA SER A 193 -5.86 -13.79 -15.43
C SER A 193 -5.72 -15.30 -15.34
N GLY A 194 -5.03 -15.91 -16.29
CA GLY A 194 -4.62 -17.30 -16.18
C GLY A 194 -3.63 -17.50 -15.02
N ASN A 195 -3.55 -18.73 -14.52
CA ASN A 195 -2.54 -19.10 -13.54
C ASN A 195 -1.27 -19.60 -14.27
N GLY A 196 -0.09 -19.19 -13.81
CA GLY A 196 1.17 -19.60 -14.42
C GLY A 196 2.41 -19.12 -13.67
N TYR A 197 3.55 -19.40 -14.27
CA TYR A 197 4.87 -19.13 -13.71
C TYR A 197 5.06 -17.66 -13.32
N ASN A 198 4.56 -16.73 -14.14
CA ASN A 198 4.74 -15.29 -13.91
C ASN A 198 4.02 -14.83 -12.64
N MET A 199 2.79 -15.31 -12.42
CA MET A 199 2.04 -15.06 -11.18
C MET A 199 2.75 -15.65 -9.96
N TYR A 200 3.30 -16.86 -10.09
CA TYR A 200 4.05 -17.49 -9.01
C TYR A 200 5.32 -16.72 -8.66
N LYS A 201 6.07 -16.25 -9.65
CA LYS A 201 7.26 -15.40 -9.42
C LYS A 201 6.90 -14.06 -8.77
N ALA A 202 5.84 -13.43 -9.21
CA ALA A 202 5.33 -12.20 -8.61
C ALA A 202 4.89 -12.43 -7.14
N TYR A 203 4.21 -13.55 -6.86
CA TYR A 203 3.87 -13.97 -5.49
C TYR A 203 5.12 -14.17 -4.62
N GLN A 204 6.09 -14.94 -5.10
CA GLN A 204 7.34 -15.20 -4.36
C GLN A 204 8.05 -13.90 -4.02
N TRP A 205 8.17 -12.98 -4.97
CA TRP A 205 8.78 -11.69 -4.73
C TRP A 205 8.01 -10.90 -3.66
N LEU A 206 6.70 -10.80 -3.79
CA LEU A 206 5.87 -10.06 -2.83
C LEU A 206 6.02 -10.64 -1.43
N LYS A 207 6.01 -11.96 -1.28
CA LYS A 207 6.24 -12.64 0.01
C LYS A 207 7.64 -12.47 0.58
N SER A 208 8.61 -12.06 -0.22
CA SER A 208 9.97 -11.80 0.26
C SER A 208 10.14 -10.40 0.87
N VAL A 209 9.18 -9.50 0.65
CA VAL A 209 9.25 -8.10 1.08
C VAL A 209 8.11 -7.68 2.03
N GLU A 210 7.09 -8.58 2.21
CA GLU A 210 5.89 -8.33 3.02
C GLU A 210 5.67 -9.41 4.09
#